data_c57fa7154a590a8415bfdd9134e08654
#
_entry.id   c57fa7154a590a8415bfdd9134e08654
#
_cell.length_a   1.000
_cell.length_b   1.000
_cell.length_c   1.000
_cell.angle_alpha   90.00
_cell.angle_beta   90.00
_cell.angle_gamma   90.00
#
_symmetry.space_group_name_H-M   'P 1'
#
loop_
_entity.id
_entity.type
_entity.pdbx_description
1 polymer ?
#
loop_
_entity_poly.entity_id
_entity_poly.type
_entity_poly.pdbx_seq_one_letter_code
_entity_poly.pdbx_strand_id
1 'polypeptide(L)'
;MLVFVLSGMHFVTTSEGNSWFIELIAHQSSVPLGLVILYQNYRFAFADLFLKRAISVMLLAGSAFFLYIGVGAPLLKYHETHDRNDVFAISVILLLWMVTAFAYPWLLRIANWLVDKVILNRANYDEIISQITANIANAGTVDEILSTVTGLLSGVLTAGNAGWSEDNSLEEIKAGSDVITAADSAEMKIVTTERPYYKIEFSSLQGGRRLLSDEIAMLDEVSHLAARRIDALRVTQERYEQEAREQEFSRLAAE
;
A
#
# COMPACT_ATOMS: atom_id res chain seq x y z
N MET A 1 -17.99 12.01 -18.52
CA MET A 1 -19.42 12.25 -18.82
C MET A 1 -20.18 12.79 -17.61
N LEU A 2 -20.10 12.18 -16.44
CA LEU A 2 -20.83 12.59 -15.22
C LEU A 2 -20.44 14.00 -14.72
N VAL A 3 -19.16 14.38 -14.83
CA VAL A 3 -18.66 15.73 -14.49
C VAL A 3 -19.31 16.81 -15.40
N PHE A 4 -19.53 16.50 -16.67
CA PHE A 4 -20.22 17.40 -17.61
C PHE A 4 -21.72 17.54 -17.30
N VAL A 5 -22.36 16.45 -16.82
CA VAL A 5 -23.78 16.48 -16.43
C VAL A 5 -23.95 17.30 -15.16
N LEU A 6 -23.10 17.13 -14.15
CA LEU A 6 -23.12 17.90 -12.92
C LEU A 6 -22.76 19.38 -13.15
N SER A 7 -21.80 19.66 -14.04
CA SER A 7 -21.48 21.03 -14.45
C SER A 7 -22.62 21.67 -15.26
N GLY A 8 -23.35 20.88 -16.08
CA GLY A 8 -24.52 21.33 -16.80
C GLY A 8 -25.72 21.63 -15.90
N MET A 9 -25.94 20.85 -14.86
CA MET A 9 -26.98 21.13 -13.84
C MET A 9 -26.67 22.41 -13.06
N HIS A 10 -25.41 22.75 -12.84
CA HIS A 10 -24.99 23.99 -12.21
C HIS A 10 -25.47 25.23 -13.00
N PHE A 11 -25.37 25.21 -14.32
CA PHE A 11 -25.82 26.30 -15.19
C PHE A 11 -27.35 26.47 -15.23
N VAL A 12 -28.12 25.43 -14.93
CA VAL A 12 -29.58 25.46 -15.00
C VAL A 12 -30.22 25.92 -13.68
N THR A 13 -29.53 25.83 -12.52
CA THR A 13 -30.04 26.10 -11.20
C THR A 13 -29.71 27.51 -10.67
N THR A 14 -29.21 28.42 -11.48
CA THR A 14 -28.83 29.78 -11.07
C THR A 14 -30.00 30.76 -10.91
N SER A 15 -31.21 30.31 -10.61
CA SER A 15 -32.32 31.19 -10.25
C SER A 15 -32.80 30.94 -8.82
N GLU A 16 -32.51 31.90 -7.97
CA GLU A 16 -33.10 32.26 -6.67
C GLU A 16 -32.86 31.38 -5.44
N GLY A 17 -32.03 31.93 -4.55
CA GLY A 17 -32.21 31.90 -3.09
C GLY A 17 -32.16 30.56 -2.36
N ASN A 18 -31.07 29.93 -2.24
CA ASN A 18 -30.58 28.94 -1.27
C ASN A 18 -29.55 27.96 -1.90
N SER A 19 -29.01 28.36 -3.02
CA SER A 19 -28.24 27.45 -3.90
C SER A 19 -26.76 27.25 -3.52
N TRP A 20 -26.21 28.11 -2.64
CA TRP A 20 -24.78 28.03 -2.32
C TRP A 20 -24.36 26.70 -1.70
N PHE A 21 -25.25 26.03 -0.94
CA PHE A 21 -24.98 24.76 -0.32
C PHE A 21 -24.99 23.60 -1.36
N ILE A 22 -25.96 23.67 -2.28
CA ILE A 22 -26.09 22.75 -3.40
C ILE A 22 -24.91 22.92 -4.37
N GLU A 23 -24.54 24.17 -4.60
CA GLU A 23 -23.41 24.57 -5.44
C GLU A 23 -22.07 24.08 -4.85
N LEU A 24 -21.87 24.23 -3.55
CA LEU A 24 -20.70 23.70 -2.84
C LEU A 24 -20.64 22.18 -2.91
N ILE A 25 -21.76 21.49 -2.67
CA ILE A 25 -21.83 20.02 -2.75
C ILE A 25 -21.60 19.56 -4.19
N ALA A 26 -22.19 20.20 -5.19
CA ALA A 26 -22.00 19.83 -6.59
C ALA A 26 -20.56 20.03 -7.07
N HIS A 27 -19.90 21.11 -6.64
CA HIS A 27 -18.50 21.40 -7.00
C HIS A 27 -17.54 20.43 -6.31
N GLN A 28 -17.81 20.07 -5.06
CA GLN A 28 -16.95 19.15 -4.28
C GLN A 28 -17.25 17.67 -4.53
N SER A 29 -18.45 17.32 -5.04
CA SER A 29 -18.85 15.93 -5.27
C SER A 29 -18.10 15.25 -6.42
N SER A 30 -17.53 16.03 -7.33
CA SER A 30 -16.71 15.50 -8.44
C SER A 30 -15.44 14.80 -7.96
N VAL A 31 -14.86 15.24 -6.85
CA VAL A 31 -13.63 14.66 -6.28
C VAL A 31 -13.90 13.30 -5.61
N PRO A 32 -14.88 13.14 -4.68
CA PRO A 32 -15.20 11.83 -4.13
C PRO A 32 -15.69 10.84 -5.20
N LEU A 33 -16.43 11.31 -6.20
CA LEU A 33 -16.88 10.45 -7.29
C LEU A 33 -15.70 9.95 -8.15
N GLY A 34 -14.74 10.82 -8.46
CA GLY A 34 -13.50 10.46 -9.12
C GLY A 34 -12.70 9.43 -8.31
N LEU A 35 -12.67 9.58 -6.98
CA LEU A 35 -12.03 8.63 -6.06
C LEU A 35 -12.73 7.28 -6.04
N VAL A 36 -14.07 7.24 -6.04
CA VAL A 36 -14.85 5.99 -6.11
C VAL A 36 -14.60 5.25 -7.42
N ILE A 37 -14.55 5.96 -8.55
CA ILE A 37 -14.25 5.37 -9.85
C ILE A 37 -12.82 4.83 -9.91
N LEU A 38 -11.84 5.55 -9.35
CA LEU A 38 -10.46 5.10 -9.21
C LEU A 38 -10.36 3.88 -8.29
N TYR A 39 -11.11 3.85 -7.22
CA TYR A 39 -11.17 2.73 -6.28
C TYR A 39 -11.78 1.47 -6.92
N GLN A 40 -12.87 1.60 -7.68
CA GLN A 40 -13.50 0.46 -8.36
C GLN A 40 -12.61 -0.19 -9.42
N ASN A 41 -11.70 0.56 -10.01
CA ASN A 41 -10.87 0.05 -11.12
C ASN A 41 -9.44 -0.29 -10.76
N TYR A 42 -8.97 -0.30 -9.52
CA TYR A 42 -7.60 -0.68 -9.06
C TYR A 42 -6.52 -0.85 -10.16
N ARG A 43 -6.64 -0.09 -11.24
CA ARG A 43 -5.80 -0.22 -12.44
C ARG A 43 -4.44 0.49 -12.31
N PHE A 44 -4.22 1.21 -11.19
CA PHE A 44 -2.97 1.92 -10.95
C PHE A 44 -2.19 1.26 -9.81
N ALA A 45 -0.95 0.88 -10.07
CA ALA A 45 -0.04 0.34 -9.06
C ALA A 45 0.19 1.30 -7.86
N PHE A 46 -0.16 2.59 -8.02
CA PHE A 46 -0.03 3.63 -7.00
C PHE A 46 -1.37 4.23 -6.57
N ALA A 47 -2.47 3.51 -6.79
CA ALA A 47 -3.82 3.99 -6.44
C ALA A 47 -3.94 4.32 -4.94
N ASP A 48 -3.25 3.56 -4.10
CA ASP A 48 -3.17 3.75 -2.65
C ASP A 48 -2.50 5.08 -2.26
N LEU A 49 -1.36 5.40 -2.87
CA LEU A 49 -0.65 6.67 -2.64
C LEU A 49 -1.47 7.87 -3.07
N PHE A 50 -2.13 7.75 -4.23
CA PHE A 50 -3.03 8.79 -4.72
C PHE A 50 -4.22 8.97 -3.78
N LEU A 51 -4.84 7.89 -3.33
CA LEU A 51 -5.98 7.90 -2.42
C LEU A 51 -5.61 8.54 -1.07
N LYS A 52 -4.48 8.17 -0.48
CA LYS A 52 -3.94 8.79 0.74
C LYS A 52 -3.77 10.30 0.57
N ARG A 53 -3.18 10.73 -0.52
CA ARG A 53 -2.97 12.14 -0.82
C ARG A 53 -4.28 12.90 -1.02
N ALA A 54 -5.22 12.34 -1.76
CA ALA A 54 -6.50 12.95 -2.03
C ALA A 54 -7.35 13.10 -0.75
N ILE A 55 -7.41 12.07 0.09
CA ILE A 55 -8.13 12.13 1.37
C ILE A 55 -7.46 13.14 2.32
N SER A 56 -6.13 13.19 2.37
CA SER A 56 -5.44 14.18 3.21
C SER A 56 -5.75 15.63 2.80
N VAL A 57 -5.80 15.90 1.50
CA VAL A 57 -6.20 17.23 0.97
C VAL A 57 -7.66 17.56 1.28
N MET A 58 -8.56 16.58 1.15
CA MET A 58 -9.97 16.76 1.52
C MET A 58 -10.14 17.05 3.01
N LEU A 59 -9.44 16.32 3.88
CA LEU A 59 -9.49 16.56 5.32
C LEU A 59 -8.91 17.93 5.67
N LEU A 60 -7.85 18.36 5.00
CA LEU A 60 -7.28 19.69 5.19
C LEU A 60 -8.26 20.78 4.76
N ALA A 61 -8.82 20.66 3.56
CA ALA A 61 -9.82 21.62 3.06
C ALA A 61 -11.07 21.69 3.95
N GLY A 62 -11.58 20.51 4.37
CA GLY A 62 -12.69 20.39 5.29
C GLY A 62 -12.41 21.03 6.65
N SER A 63 -11.24 20.76 7.23
CA SER A 63 -10.86 21.36 8.53
C SER A 63 -10.71 22.88 8.45
N ALA A 64 -10.10 23.40 7.38
CA ALA A 64 -9.99 24.84 7.16
C ALA A 64 -11.38 25.50 7.02
N PHE A 65 -12.29 24.85 6.30
CA PHE A 65 -13.66 25.31 6.13
C PHE A 65 -14.44 25.32 7.46
N PHE A 66 -14.34 24.24 8.26
CA PHE A 66 -14.96 24.18 9.58
C PHE A 66 -14.40 25.22 10.54
N LEU A 67 -13.08 25.45 10.54
CA LEU A 67 -12.46 26.51 11.32
C LEU A 67 -12.94 27.89 10.90
N TYR A 68 -13.05 28.13 9.60
CA TYR A 68 -13.56 29.39 9.08
C TYR A 68 -15.02 29.63 9.50
N ILE A 69 -15.92 28.68 9.32
CA ILE A 69 -17.34 28.84 9.70
C ILE A 69 -17.52 28.84 11.20
N GLY A 70 -16.85 27.97 11.93
CA GLY A 70 -17.04 27.81 13.37
C GLY A 70 -16.42 28.93 14.22
N VAL A 71 -15.30 29.47 13.76
CA VAL A 71 -14.50 30.44 14.52
C VAL A 71 -14.35 31.75 13.75
N GLY A 72 -13.93 31.71 12.51
CA GLY A 72 -13.58 32.89 11.73
C GLY A 72 -14.80 33.77 11.46
N ALA A 73 -15.84 33.21 10.89
CA ALA A 73 -17.03 33.97 10.53
C ALA A 73 -17.74 34.64 11.73
N PRO A 74 -17.96 33.95 12.88
CA PRO A 74 -18.51 34.60 14.07
C PRO A 74 -17.62 35.72 14.61
N LEU A 75 -16.30 35.53 14.66
CA LEU A 75 -15.36 36.54 15.14
C LEU A 75 -15.35 37.78 14.24
N LEU A 76 -15.32 37.58 12.93
CA LEU A 76 -15.37 38.67 11.95
C LEU A 76 -16.69 39.45 12.04
N LYS A 77 -17.83 38.75 12.15
CA LYS A 77 -19.13 39.35 12.28
C LYS A 77 -19.28 40.14 13.59
N TYR A 78 -18.76 39.65 14.70
CA TYR A 78 -18.76 40.36 15.99
C TYR A 78 -17.94 41.63 15.91
N HIS A 79 -16.82 41.61 15.22
CA HIS A 79 -15.95 42.79 15.08
C HIS A 79 -16.53 43.86 14.13
N GLU A 80 -17.15 43.43 13.03
CA GLU A 80 -17.82 44.36 12.08
C GLU A 80 -18.87 45.23 12.71
N THR A 81 -19.48 44.77 13.82
CA THR A 81 -20.47 45.51 14.59
C THR A 81 -19.86 46.47 15.61
N HIS A 82 -18.59 46.34 16.00
CA HIS A 82 -17.99 47.09 17.10
C HIS A 82 -16.82 48.00 16.69
N ASP A 83 -16.00 47.61 15.71
CA ASP A 83 -14.86 48.43 15.31
C ASP A 83 -14.37 48.02 13.89
N ARG A 84 -14.15 49.01 13.02
CA ARG A 84 -13.74 48.79 11.63
C ARG A 84 -12.23 48.71 11.45
N ASN A 85 -11.55 47.82 12.16
CA ASN A 85 -10.10 47.64 12.00
C ASN A 85 -9.78 46.47 11.10
N ASP A 86 -9.37 46.72 9.87
CA ASP A 86 -8.91 45.70 8.90
C ASP A 86 -7.79 44.82 9.44
N VAL A 87 -6.96 45.36 10.35
CA VAL A 87 -5.86 44.64 10.99
C VAL A 87 -6.30 43.43 11.81
N PHE A 88 -7.46 43.54 12.49
CA PHE A 88 -8.02 42.42 13.27
C PHE A 88 -8.49 41.29 12.36
N ALA A 89 -9.19 41.62 11.28
CA ALA A 89 -9.65 40.64 10.31
C ALA A 89 -8.48 39.86 9.69
N ILE A 90 -7.42 40.56 9.28
CA ILE A 90 -6.21 39.97 8.77
C ILE A 90 -5.55 39.06 9.82
N SER A 91 -5.49 39.48 11.08
CA SER A 91 -4.91 38.70 12.18
C SER A 91 -5.67 37.41 12.44
N VAL A 92 -7.01 37.44 12.40
CA VAL A 92 -7.87 36.24 12.54
C VAL A 92 -7.63 35.27 11.39
N ILE A 93 -7.57 35.76 10.16
CA ILE A 93 -7.29 34.90 8.98
C ILE A 93 -5.91 34.26 9.08
N LEU A 94 -4.87 35.03 9.45
CA LEU A 94 -3.52 34.52 9.63
C LEU A 94 -3.46 33.47 10.75
N LEU A 95 -4.16 33.70 11.87
CA LEU A 95 -4.23 32.74 12.98
C LEU A 95 -4.89 31.43 12.51
N LEU A 96 -5.99 31.50 11.78
CA LEU A 96 -6.67 30.32 11.22
C LEU A 96 -5.77 29.53 10.26
N TRP A 97 -5.03 30.25 9.43
CA TRP A 97 -4.03 29.64 8.54
C TRP A 97 -2.94 28.92 9.33
N MET A 98 -2.44 29.56 10.38
CA MET A 98 -1.40 28.97 11.23
C MET A 98 -1.91 27.70 11.93
N VAL A 99 -3.11 27.75 12.51
CA VAL A 99 -3.76 26.58 13.14
C VAL A 99 -3.94 25.45 12.15
N THR A 100 -4.40 25.74 10.92
CA THR A 100 -4.57 24.75 9.88
C THR A 100 -3.23 24.12 9.46
N ALA A 101 -2.18 24.93 9.35
CA ALA A 101 -0.84 24.45 9.04
C ALA A 101 -0.27 23.51 10.14
N PHE A 102 -0.47 23.85 11.40
CA PHE A 102 -0.07 22.98 12.53
C PHE A 102 -0.91 21.70 12.63
N ALA A 103 -2.18 21.73 12.23
CA ALA A 103 -3.04 20.57 12.20
C ALA A 103 -2.69 19.58 11.06
N TYR A 104 -2.02 20.04 10.01
CA TYR A 104 -1.72 19.24 8.81
C TYR A 104 -1.05 17.89 9.09
N PRO A 105 0.03 17.78 9.88
CA PRO A 105 0.67 16.49 10.17
C PRO A 105 -0.27 15.50 10.86
N TRP A 106 -1.17 16.01 11.70
CA TRP A 106 -2.15 15.21 12.41
C TRP A 106 -3.27 14.71 11.46
N LEU A 107 -3.74 15.58 10.59
CA LEU A 107 -4.71 15.25 9.54
C LEU A 107 -4.15 14.22 8.56
N LEU A 108 -2.87 14.33 8.19
CA LEU A 108 -2.17 13.36 7.36
C LEU A 108 -2.13 11.98 8.03
N ARG A 109 -1.89 11.92 9.34
CA ARG A 109 -1.89 10.67 10.12
C ARG A 109 -3.28 10.03 10.14
N ILE A 110 -4.33 10.83 10.32
CA ILE A 110 -5.72 10.36 10.26
C ILE A 110 -6.06 9.84 8.86
N ALA A 111 -5.67 10.57 7.82
CA ALA A 111 -5.90 10.16 6.43
C ALA A 111 -5.25 8.82 6.13
N ASN A 112 -3.99 8.64 6.52
CA ASN A 112 -3.26 7.39 6.33
C ASN A 112 -3.94 6.24 7.10
N TRP A 113 -4.28 6.45 8.36
CA TRP A 113 -4.99 5.45 9.16
C TRP A 113 -6.35 5.07 8.54
N LEU A 114 -7.13 6.07 8.07
CA LEU A 114 -8.42 5.84 7.43
C LEU A 114 -8.27 5.01 6.14
N VAL A 115 -7.31 5.37 5.31
CA VAL A 115 -7.07 4.64 4.04
C VAL A 115 -6.60 3.21 4.33
N ASP A 116 -5.61 3.04 5.18
CA ASP A 116 -5.00 1.74 5.41
C ASP A 116 -5.95 0.79 6.15
N LYS A 117 -6.64 1.27 7.18
CA LYS A 117 -7.43 0.41 8.06
C LYS A 117 -8.90 0.30 7.66
N VAL A 118 -9.50 1.35 7.11
CA VAL A 118 -10.94 1.38 6.80
C VAL A 118 -11.20 1.11 5.33
N ILE A 119 -10.42 1.73 4.42
CA ILE A 119 -10.69 1.63 2.99
C ILE A 119 -10.00 0.39 2.39
N LEU A 120 -8.71 0.20 2.68
CA LEU A 120 -7.94 -0.88 2.08
C LEU A 120 -7.94 -2.16 2.93
N ASN A 121 -8.40 -2.08 4.19
CA ASN A 121 -8.41 -3.20 5.15
C ASN A 121 -7.07 -3.98 5.15
N ARG A 122 -5.96 -3.25 5.14
CA ARG A 122 -4.62 -3.82 4.98
C ARG A 122 -4.27 -4.76 6.12
N ALA A 123 -3.74 -5.90 5.76
CA ALA A 123 -3.06 -6.78 6.70
C ALA A 123 -1.79 -6.10 7.25
N ASN A 124 -1.36 -6.51 8.43
CA ASN A 124 -0.09 -6.06 9.01
C ASN A 124 1.06 -6.82 8.34
N TYR A 125 1.63 -6.24 7.29
CA TYR A 125 2.69 -6.91 6.51
C TYR A 125 3.93 -7.22 7.33
N ASP A 126 4.30 -6.37 8.30
CA ASP A 126 5.43 -6.62 9.19
C ASP A 126 5.22 -7.88 10.04
N GLU A 127 4.00 -8.10 10.50
CA GLU A 127 3.63 -9.30 11.24
C GLU A 127 3.68 -10.55 10.35
N ILE A 128 3.23 -10.44 9.11
CA ILE A 128 3.27 -11.52 8.12
C ILE A 128 4.71 -11.89 7.79
N ILE A 129 5.59 -10.92 7.53
CA ILE A 129 7.02 -11.13 7.30
C ILE A 129 7.67 -11.82 8.50
N SER A 130 7.33 -11.38 9.71
CA SER A 130 7.81 -11.99 10.95
C SER A 130 7.34 -13.44 11.09
N GLN A 131 6.06 -13.74 10.80
CA GLN A 131 5.53 -15.10 10.81
C GLN A 131 6.19 -16.00 9.77
N ILE A 132 6.36 -15.50 8.54
CA ILE A 132 7.06 -16.23 7.47
C ILE A 132 8.49 -16.54 7.92
N THR A 133 9.21 -15.52 8.43
CA THR A 133 10.59 -15.67 8.90
C THR A 133 10.70 -16.75 9.99
N ALA A 134 9.79 -16.74 10.97
CA ALA A 134 9.77 -17.72 12.05
C ALA A 134 9.48 -19.14 11.53
N ASN A 135 8.57 -19.30 10.58
CA ASN A 135 8.20 -20.59 10.03
C ASN A 135 9.31 -21.18 9.15
N ILE A 136 9.91 -20.37 8.26
CA ILE A 136 10.99 -20.85 7.39
C ILE A 136 12.30 -21.08 8.15
N ALA A 137 12.49 -20.46 9.32
CA ALA A 137 13.69 -20.68 10.14
C ALA A 137 13.83 -22.14 10.59
N ASN A 138 12.71 -22.83 10.81
CA ASN A 138 12.66 -24.22 11.27
C ASN A 138 12.56 -25.25 10.12
N ALA A 139 12.37 -24.78 8.88
CA ALA A 139 12.26 -25.66 7.72
C ALA A 139 13.59 -26.36 7.43
N GLY A 140 13.51 -27.68 7.23
CA GLY A 140 14.66 -28.56 6.98
C GLY A 140 14.94 -28.79 5.49
N THR A 141 14.00 -28.47 4.61
CA THR A 141 14.12 -28.66 3.16
C THR A 141 13.70 -27.44 2.37
N VAL A 142 14.20 -27.32 1.14
CA VAL A 142 13.81 -26.24 0.22
C VAL A 142 12.31 -26.30 -0.11
N ASP A 143 11.80 -27.50 -0.34
CA ASP A 143 10.38 -27.74 -0.62
C ASP A 143 9.48 -27.26 0.52
N GLU A 144 9.88 -27.50 1.76
CA GLU A 144 9.16 -27.03 2.95
C GLU A 144 9.18 -25.50 3.06
N ILE A 145 10.31 -24.84 2.73
CA ILE A 145 10.38 -23.38 2.68
C ILE A 145 9.41 -22.83 1.65
N LEU A 146 9.49 -23.33 0.40
CA LEU A 146 8.69 -22.83 -0.71
C LEU A 146 7.20 -23.08 -0.50
N SER A 147 6.82 -24.26 -0.01
CA SER A 147 5.41 -24.57 0.28
C SER A 147 4.86 -23.72 1.42
N THR A 148 5.65 -23.48 2.48
CA THR A 148 5.25 -22.62 3.60
C THR A 148 5.06 -21.17 3.14
N VAL A 149 6.00 -20.63 2.39
CA VAL A 149 5.91 -19.26 1.84
C VAL A 149 4.70 -19.15 0.92
N THR A 150 4.53 -20.09 -0.01
CA THR A 150 3.40 -20.11 -0.95
C THR A 150 2.05 -20.16 -0.22
N GLY A 151 1.93 -21.04 0.80
CA GLY A 151 0.71 -21.20 1.57
C GLY A 151 0.33 -19.95 2.37
N LEU A 152 1.29 -19.32 3.05
CA LEU A 152 1.04 -18.10 3.82
C LEU A 152 0.70 -16.91 2.92
N LEU A 153 1.46 -16.72 1.84
CA LEU A 153 1.22 -15.61 0.91
C LEU A 153 -0.09 -15.76 0.14
N SER A 154 -0.51 -16.99 -0.22
CA SER A 154 -1.78 -17.21 -0.92
C SER A 154 -2.97 -16.72 -0.10
N GLY A 155 -2.94 -16.95 1.22
CA GLY A 155 -3.96 -16.46 2.15
C GLY A 155 -3.98 -14.93 2.26
N VAL A 156 -2.81 -14.32 2.36
CA VAL A 156 -2.66 -12.86 2.47
C VAL A 156 -3.10 -12.13 1.21
N LEU A 157 -2.67 -12.64 0.04
CA LEU A 157 -3.00 -12.07 -1.26
C LEU A 157 -4.41 -12.44 -1.74
N THR A 158 -5.09 -13.33 -1.00
CA THR A 158 -6.39 -13.89 -1.41
C THR A 158 -6.35 -14.47 -2.83
N ALA A 159 -5.27 -15.19 -3.14
CA ALA A 159 -5.09 -15.84 -4.43
C ALA A 159 -5.91 -17.13 -4.47
N GLY A 160 -6.64 -17.33 -5.58
CA GLY A 160 -7.40 -18.57 -5.80
C GLY A 160 -6.49 -19.77 -6.06
N ASN A 161 -5.37 -19.55 -6.73
CA ASN A 161 -4.33 -20.55 -6.96
C ASN A 161 -2.96 -19.96 -6.66
N ALA A 162 -2.12 -20.74 -6.00
CA ALA A 162 -0.72 -20.43 -5.77
C ALA A 162 0.11 -21.69 -5.93
N GLY A 163 1.25 -21.57 -6.56
CA GLY A 163 2.17 -22.70 -6.78
C GLY A 163 3.59 -22.19 -6.95
N TRP A 164 4.54 -23.06 -6.66
CA TRP A 164 5.95 -22.76 -6.92
C TRP A 164 6.53 -23.76 -7.93
N SER A 165 7.56 -23.35 -8.64
CA SER A 165 8.29 -24.18 -9.59
C SER A 165 9.75 -23.76 -9.66
N GLU A 166 10.59 -24.70 -10.11
CA GLU A 166 11.97 -24.38 -10.47
C GLU A 166 12.00 -23.64 -11.80
N ASP A 167 12.78 -22.58 -11.86
CA ASP A 167 13.00 -21.81 -13.08
C ASP A 167 14.49 -21.71 -13.40
N ASN A 168 14.92 -22.58 -14.30
CA ASN A 168 16.28 -22.60 -14.80
C ASN A 168 16.52 -21.61 -15.96
N SER A 169 15.46 -20.97 -16.46
CA SER A 169 15.51 -20.03 -17.59
C SER A 169 15.83 -18.60 -17.17
N LEU A 170 15.90 -18.33 -15.87
CA LEU A 170 16.29 -17.01 -15.36
C LEU A 170 17.74 -16.72 -15.72
N GLU A 171 17.95 -16.15 -16.93
CA GLU A 171 19.17 -15.43 -17.24
C GLU A 171 19.30 -14.23 -16.29
N GLU A 172 20.54 -13.89 -15.89
CA GLU A 172 20.90 -12.82 -14.98
C GLU A 172 19.89 -11.68 -14.95
N ILE A 173 19.14 -11.55 -13.84
CA ILE A 173 18.17 -10.51 -13.65
C ILE A 173 18.93 -9.19 -13.56
N LYS A 174 18.86 -8.41 -14.64
CA LYS A 174 19.25 -7.00 -14.61
C LYS A 174 18.39 -6.32 -13.55
N ALA A 175 19.02 -5.59 -12.64
CA ALA A 175 18.48 -4.84 -11.53
C ALA A 175 17.03 -4.33 -11.75
N GLY A 176 16.07 -5.11 -11.28
CA GLY A 176 14.64 -4.83 -11.32
C GLY A 176 13.98 -5.58 -10.15
N SER A 177 12.77 -5.22 -9.79
CA SER A 177 12.01 -5.92 -8.76
C SER A 177 11.84 -7.39 -9.10
N ASP A 178 12.06 -8.27 -8.12
CA ASP A 178 11.89 -9.72 -8.25
C ASP A 178 10.39 -10.11 -8.40
N VAL A 179 9.50 -9.12 -8.38
CA VAL A 179 8.05 -9.30 -8.48
C VAL A 179 7.52 -8.75 -9.80
N ILE A 180 6.91 -9.60 -10.59
CA ILE A 180 6.23 -9.25 -11.84
C ILE A 180 4.72 -9.32 -11.60
N THR A 181 4.00 -8.24 -11.90
CA THR A 181 2.56 -8.16 -11.68
C THR A 181 1.80 -8.05 -13.00
N ALA A 182 0.75 -8.84 -13.16
CA ALA A 182 -0.21 -8.75 -14.25
C ALA A 182 -1.61 -8.32 -13.74
N ALA A 183 -2.62 -8.38 -14.56
CA ALA A 183 -3.95 -7.85 -14.22
C ALA A 183 -4.61 -8.59 -13.05
N ASP A 184 -4.41 -9.93 -12.96
CA ASP A 184 -5.03 -10.79 -11.96
C ASP A 184 -4.05 -11.86 -11.43
N SER A 185 -2.77 -11.69 -11.69
CA SER A 185 -1.73 -12.61 -11.30
C SER A 185 -0.46 -11.87 -10.89
N ALA A 186 0.36 -12.54 -10.09
CA ALA A 186 1.68 -12.08 -9.69
C ALA A 186 2.66 -13.23 -9.73
N GLU A 187 3.90 -12.93 -10.09
CA GLU A 187 5.01 -13.85 -10.08
C GLU A 187 6.10 -13.28 -9.20
N MET A 188 6.52 -14.03 -8.20
CA MET A 188 7.61 -13.70 -7.30
C MET A 188 8.79 -14.62 -7.60
N LYS A 189 9.94 -14.05 -7.93
CA LYS A 189 11.17 -14.78 -8.22
C LYS A 189 12.02 -14.86 -6.96
N ILE A 190 12.54 -16.05 -6.70
CA ILE A 190 13.45 -16.33 -5.59
C ILE A 190 14.81 -16.66 -6.18
N VAL A 191 15.67 -15.64 -6.22
CA VAL A 191 17.00 -15.72 -6.81
C VAL A 191 17.99 -16.14 -5.73
N THR A 192 18.37 -17.41 -5.75
CA THR A 192 19.38 -17.99 -4.86
C THR A 192 20.77 -17.75 -5.43
N THR A 193 21.82 -17.87 -4.61
CA THR A 193 23.22 -17.70 -5.04
C THR A 193 23.62 -18.75 -6.09
N GLU A 194 23.11 -19.98 -5.96
CA GLU A 194 23.35 -21.06 -6.87
C GLU A 194 22.07 -21.63 -7.45
N ARG A 195 22.10 -22.19 -8.64
CA ARG A 195 20.98 -22.88 -9.27
C ARG A 195 20.57 -24.13 -8.48
N PRO A 196 19.30 -24.56 -8.51
CA PRO A 196 18.19 -23.98 -9.28
C PRO A 196 17.62 -22.70 -8.62
N TYR A 197 17.10 -21.79 -9.45
CA TYR A 197 16.26 -20.66 -9.03
C TYR A 197 14.82 -21.11 -8.89
N TYR A 198 14.02 -20.34 -8.16
CA TYR A 198 12.62 -20.68 -7.94
C TYR A 198 11.72 -19.50 -8.28
N LYS A 199 10.48 -19.81 -8.63
CA LYS A 199 9.42 -18.83 -8.79
C LYS A 199 8.15 -19.30 -8.10
N ILE A 200 7.41 -18.34 -7.52
CA ILE A 200 6.10 -18.56 -6.97
C ILE A 200 5.11 -17.76 -7.81
N GLU A 201 4.10 -18.44 -8.32
CA GLU A 201 3.04 -17.84 -9.14
C GLU A 201 1.75 -17.79 -8.32
N PHE A 202 1.14 -16.62 -8.31
CA PHE A 202 -0.17 -16.38 -7.72
C PHE A 202 -1.14 -16.02 -8.84
N SER A 203 -2.28 -16.69 -8.93
CA SER A 203 -3.30 -16.43 -9.94
C SER A 203 -4.68 -16.35 -9.34
N SER A 204 -5.61 -15.78 -10.10
CA SER A 204 -7.00 -15.57 -9.66
C SER A 204 -7.04 -14.74 -8.36
N LEU A 205 -6.36 -13.60 -8.34
CA LEU A 205 -6.44 -12.65 -7.23
C LEU A 205 -7.88 -12.19 -7.05
N GLN A 206 -8.40 -12.29 -5.83
CA GLN A 206 -9.82 -12.04 -5.54
C GLN A 206 -10.22 -10.62 -5.98
N GLY A 207 -11.27 -10.54 -6.80
CA GLY A 207 -11.75 -9.28 -7.37
C GLY A 207 -11.00 -8.82 -8.63
N GLY A 208 -10.08 -9.61 -9.21
CA GLY A 208 -9.29 -9.25 -10.40
C GLY A 208 -8.42 -8.00 -10.17
N ARG A 209 -8.02 -7.76 -8.91
CA ARG A 209 -7.25 -6.58 -8.52
C ARG A 209 -5.77 -6.74 -8.84
N ARG A 210 -5.10 -5.63 -9.09
CA ARG A 210 -3.63 -5.60 -9.09
C ARG A 210 -3.10 -5.49 -7.67
N LEU A 211 -1.89 -5.99 -7.46
CA LEU A 211 -1.20 -5.82 -6.19
C LEU A 211 -0.92 -4.34 -5.89
N LEU A 212 -1.02 -4.00 -4.62
CA LEU A 212 -0.67 -2.69 -4.10
C LEU A 212 0.86 -2.54 -4.01
N SER A 213 1.34 -1.29 -3.96
CA SER A 213 2.78 -1.00 -3.84
C SER A 213 3.41 -1.66 -2.61
N ASP A 214 2.70 -1.68 -1.48
CA ASP A 214 3.17 -2.29 -0.24
C ASP A 214 3.15 -3.82 -0.29
N GLU A 215 2.20 -4.42 -1.03
CA GLU A 215 2.17 -5.86 -1.28
C GLU A 215 3.36 -6.29 -2.15
N ILE A 216 3.70 -5.49 -3.15
CA ILE A 216 4.88 -5.72 -3.99
C ILE A 216 6.15 -5.62 -3.15
N ALA A 217 6.27 -4.60 -2.29
CA ALA A 217 7.42 -4.44 -1.40
C ALA A 217 7.54 -5.60 -0.40
N MET A 218 6.42 -6.07 0.16
CA MET A 218 6.38 -7.25 1.03
C MET A 218 6.84 -8.52 0.29
N LEU A 219 6.34 -8.74 -0.93
CA LEU A 219 6.75 -9.91 -1.73
C LEU A 219 8.24 -9.88 -2.06
N ASP A 220 8.78 -8.70 -2.40
CA ASP A 220 10.19 -8.50 -2.68
C ASP A 220 11.04 -8.82 -1.44
N GLU A 221 10.64 -8.36 -0.26
CA GLU A 221 11.31 -8.68 0.99
C GLU A 221 11.24 -10.18 1.33
N VAL A 222 10.08 -10.80 1.15
CA VAL A 222 9.90 -12.25 1.38
C VAL A 222 10.73 -13.07 0.40
N SER A 223 10.85 -12.65 -0.87
CA SER A 223 11.69 -13.34 -1.85
C SER A 223 13.14 -13.38 -1.41
N HIS A 224 13.69 -12.25 -0.94
CA HIS A 224 15.05 -12.18 -0.41
C HIS A 224 15.24 -12.97 0.89
N LEU A 225 14.23 -13.03 1.76
CA LEU A 225 14.29 -13.84 2.98
C LEU A 225 14.32 -15.34 2.63
N ALA A 226 13.46 -15.78 1.73
CA ALA A 226 13.41 -17.16 1.25
C ALA A 226 14.73 -17.58 0.57
N ALA A 227 15.26 -16.73 -0.33
CA ALA A 227 16.52 -16.97 -1.01
C ALA A 227 17.67 -17.18 -0.02
N ARG A 228 17.82 -16.25 0.94
CA ARG A 228 18.87 -16.37 1.98
C ARG A 228 18.74 -17.63 2.83
N ARG A 229 17.49 -18.05 3.15
CA ARG A 229 17.28 -19.27 3.91
C ARG A 229 17.61 -20.52 3.12
N ILE A 230 17.26 -20.55 1.83
CA ILE A 230 17.60 -21.65 0.92
C ILE A 230 19.12 -21.76 0.79
N ASP A 231 19.82 -20.64 0.58
CA ASP A 231 21.28 -20.63 0.49
C ASP A 231 21.94 -21.13 1.78
N ALA A 232 21.45 -20.70 2.94
CA ALA A 232 21.95 -21.17 4.24
C ALA A 232 21.74 -22.68 4.43
N LEU A 233 20.61 -23.24 3.97
CA LEU A 233 20.37 -24.68 4.01
C LEU A 233 21.35 -25.45 3.13
N ARG A 234 21.59 -24.99 1.90
CA ARG A 234 22.54 -25.62 0.97
C ARG A 234 23.95 -25.69 1.56
N VAL A 235 24.42 -24.54 2.07
CA VAL A 235 25.73 -24.49 2.75
C VAL A 235 25.82 -25.47 3.92
N THR A 236 24.73 -25.59 4.69
CA THR A 236 24.69 -26.51 5.83
C THR A 236 24.73 -27.99 5.35
N GLN A 237 23.96 -28.31 4.31
CA GLN A 237 23.95 -29.66 3.72
C GLN A 237 25.30 -30.02 3.13
N GLU A 238 25.95 -29.14 2.40
CA GLU A 238 27.29 -29.37 1.87
C GLU A 238 28.32 -29.66 2.96
N ARG A 239 28.27 -28.94 4.08
CA ARG A 239 29.12 -29.18 5.23
C ARG A 239 28.91 -30.57 5.81
N TYR A 240 27.66 -30.98 6.02
CA TYR A 240 27.37 -32.33 6.50
C TYR A 240 27.85 -33.42 5.55
N GLU A 241 27.70 -33.22 4.25
CA GLU A 241 28.19 -34.16 3.27
C GLU A 241 29.74 -34.25 3.23
N GLN A 242 30.42 -33.11 3.43
CA GLN A 242 31.86 -33.07 3.54
C GLN A 242 32.35 -33.82 4.80
N GLU A 243 31.76 -33.50 5.94
CA GLU A 243 32.08 -34.18 7.21
C GLU A 243 31.84 -35.70 7.13
N ALA A 244 30.74 -36.12 6.52
CA ALA A 244 30.43 -37.54 6.32
C ALA A 244 31.47 -38.24 5.41
N ARG A 245 31.87 -37.58 4.32
CA ARG A 245 32.91 -38.08 3.44
C ARG A 245 34.27 -38.20 4.13
N GLU A 246 34.65 -37.18 4.91
CA GLU A 246 35.93 -37.23 5.66
C GLU A 246 35.94 -38.37 6.71
N GLN A 247 34.82 -38.60 7.39
CA GLN A 247 34.69 -39.70 8.33
C GLN A 247 34.81 -41.08 7.64
N GLU A 248 34.19 -41.22 6.47
CA GLU A 248 34.26 -42.43 5.68
C GLU A 248 35.68 -42.68 5.20
N PHE A 249 36.39 -41.66 4.68
CA PHE A 249 37.80 -41.78 4.30
C PHE A 249 38.70 -42.13 5.49
N SER A 250 38.46 -41.51 6.66
CA SER A 250 39.23 -41.82 7.87
C SER A 250 39.04 -43.28 8.33
N ARG A 251 37.82 -43.79 8.20
CA ARG A 251 37.51 -45.18 8.53
C ARG A 251 38.18 -46.15 7.58
N LEU A 252 38.12 -45.91 6.27
CA LEU A 252 38.77 -46.74 5.25
C LEU A 252 40.31 -46.73 5.36
N ALA A 253 40.90 -45.63 5.82
CA ALA A 253 42.33 -45.51 6.02
C ALA A 253 42.83 -46.25 7.29
N ALA A 254 41.92 -46.59 8.21
CA ALA A 254 42.23 -47.29 9.47
C ALA A 254 42.06 -48.84 9.37
N GLU A 255 41.43 -49.32 8.31
CA GLU A 255 41.33 -50.75 7.94
C GLU A 255 42.55 -51.18 7.10
#